data_e8e5e8d8a549929c094e9dd0db58546a
#
_entry.id   e8e5e8d8a549929c094e9dd0db58546a
#
_cell.length_a   1.000
_cell.length_b   1.000
_cell.length_c   1.000
_cell.angle_alpha   90.00
_cell.angle_beta   90.00
_cell.angle_gamma   90.00
#
_symmetry.space_group_name_H-M   'P 1'
#
loop_
_entity.id
_entity.type
_entity.pdbx_description
1 polymer ?
#
loop_
_entity_poly.entity_id
_entity_poly.type
_entity_poly.pdbx_seq_one_letter_code
_entity_poly.pdbx_strand_id
1 'polypeptide(L)'
;RATRKEPADAAWLDAAAELWRVGKSQPDACDPVFKVLTNSPRMTRELVWERIRLAMDNNALSLASYLSRMLPADERRWVDLWRKVHHRPSEARAHAALAADSLPAREILAHAVTRLARSDAQEAHDWWAALADRYAFDAGVRADVSRRVALSAAYQRLPQAHVWLAQVPDSAR
;
A
#
# COMPACT_ATOMS: atom_id res chain seq x y z
N ARG A 1 -5.93 46.25 -4.97
CA ARG A 1 -5.07 45.60 -5.99
C ARG A 1 -5.16 44.09 -5.76
N ALA A 2 -5.94 43.38 -6.62
CA ALA A 2 -5.96 41.93 -6.62
C ALA A 2 -4.60 41.46 -7.13
N THR A 3 -3.81 40.81 -6.29
CA THR A 3 -2.62 40.09 -6.68
C THR A 3 -3.06 38.94 -7.59
N ARG A 4 -2.81 39.08 -8.88
CA ARG A 4 -2.99 38.05 -9.88
C ARG A 4 -2.11 36.88 -9.46
N LYS A 5 -2.73 35.83 -8.93
CA LYS A 5 -2.04 34.61 -8.55
C LYS A 5 -1.53 34.00 -9.85
N GLU A 6 -0.23 34.06 -10.11
CA GLU A 6 0.36 33.38 -11.25
C GLU A 6 -0.02 31.90 -11.20
N PRO A 7 -0.38 31.29 -12.35
CA PRO A 7 -0.64 29.87 -12.39
C PRO A 7 0.61 29.14 -11.92
N ALA A 8 0.45 28.14 -11.06
CA ALA A 8 1.54 27.30 -10.61
C ALA A 8 2.23 26.67 -11.85
N ASP A 9 3.52 26.93 -11.99
CA ASP A 9 4.29 26.37 -13.09
C ASP A 9 4.47 24.85 -12.93
N ALA A 10 4.96 24.17 -13.97
CA ALA A 10 5.13 22.72 -13.98
C ALA A 10 6.11 22.27 -12.89
N ALA A 11 7.20 23.00 -12.67
CA ALA A 11 8.20 22.65 -11.65
C ALA A 11 7.63 22.74 -10.23
N TRP A 12 6.81 23.76 -9.98
CA TRP A 12 6.11 23.90 -8.70
C TRP A 12 5.12 22.74 -8.46
N LEU A 13 4.36 22.35 -9.50
CA LEU A 13 3.42 21.24 -9.41
C LEU A 13 4.14 19.89 -9.20
N ASP A 14 5.31 19.72 -9.80
CA ASP A 14 6.15 18.54 -9.57
C ASP A 14 6.66 18.48 -8.13
N ALA A 15 7.15 19.59 -7.59
CA ALA A 15 7.55 19.67 -6.19
C ALA A 15 6.37 19.43 -5.23
N ALA A 16 5.19 19.93 -5.54
CA ALA A 16 3.98 19.67 -4.76
C ALA A 16 3.56 18.18 -4.82
N ALA A 17 3.74 17.51 -5.97
CA ALA A 17 3.49 16.08 -6.12
C ALA A 17 4.48 15.24 -5.31
N GLU A 18 5.75 15.64 -5.20
CA GLU A 18 6.71 14.98 -4.31
C GLU A 18 6.29 15.10 -2.84
N LEU A 19 5.86 16.29 -2.40
CA LEU A 19 5.31 16.48 -1.04
C LEU A 19 4.05 15.65 -0.79
N TRP A 20 3.28 15.37 -1.83
CA TRP A 20 2.09 14.52 -1.77
C TRP A 20 2.41 13.05 -1.52
N ARG A 21 3.56 12.54 -2.00
CA ARG A 21 4.00 11.13 -1.90
C ARG A 21 4.42 10.75 -0.49
N VAL A 22 3.58 11.00 0.49
CA VAL A 22 3.82 10.68 1.90
C VAL A 22 2.63 9.91 2.49
N GLY A 23 2.92 8.79 3.14
CA GLY A 23 1.92 7.91 3.75
C GLY A 23 1.38 8.37 5.10
N LYS A 24 1.53 9.65 5.43
CA LYS A 24 1.06 10.25 6.69
C LYS A 24 0.33 11.56 6.40
N SER A 25 -0.54 11.98 7.32
CA SER A 25 -1.11 13.33 7.27
C SER A 25 0.01 14.36 7.38
N GLN A 26 -0.06 15.38 6.53
CA GLN A 26 0.85 16.51 6.56
C GLN A 26 0.30 17.60 7.46
N PRO A 27 1.15 18.50 7.98
CA PRO A 27 0.70 19.69 8.70
C PRO A 27 -0.26 20.56 7.88
N ASP A 28 -1.18 21.27 8.53
CA ASP A 28 -2.16 22.16 7.90
C ASP A 28 -1.50 23.24 7.01
N ALA A 29 -0.25 23.60 7.29
CA ALA A 29 0.55 24.49 6.43
C ALA A 29 0.73 23.96 4.99
N CYS A 30 0.58 22.65 4.76
CA CYS A 30 0.62 22.04 3.42
C CYS A 30 -0.72 22.13 2.68
N ASP A 31 -1.83 22.42 3.36
CA ASP A 31 -3.18 22.43 2.76
C ASP A 31 -3.31 23.37 1.55
N PRO A 32 -2.77 24.63 1.58
CA PRO A 32 -2.82 25.50 0.41
C PRO A 32 -2.11 24.91 -0.81
N VAL A 33 -0.97 24.22 -0.59
CA VAL A 33 -0.20 23.55 -1.65
C VAL A 33 -1.03 22.40 -2.23
N PHE A 34 -1.58 21.54 -1.38
CA PHE A 34 -2.39 20.41 -1.81
C PHE A 34 -3.69 20.83 -2.48
N LYS A 35 -4.30 21.93 -2.04
CA LYS A 35 -5.48 22.50 -2.72
C LYS A 35 -5.19 22.91 -4.15
N VAL A 36 -4.02 23.48 -4.43
CA VAL A 36 -3.61 23.83 -5.80
C VAL A 36 -3.32 22.56 -6.60
N LEU A 37 -2.56 21.63 -6.03
CA LEU A 37 -2.22 20.36 -6.69
C LEU A 37 -3.47 19.55 -7.05
N THR A 38 -4.43 19.39 -6.12
CA THR A 38 -5.66 18.60 -6.33
C THR A 38 -6.59 19.18 -7.41
N ASN A 39 -6.49 20.49 -7.68
CA ASN A 39 -7.23 21.15 -8.74
C ASN A 39 -6.42 21.30 -10.05
N SER A 40 -5.25 20.67 -10.15
CA SER A 40 -4.37 20.73 -11.31
C SER A 40 -4.45 19.44 -12.15
N PRO A 41 -4.08 19.48 -13.44
CA PRO A 41 -3.94 18.27 -14.25
C PRO A 41 -2.88 17.27 -13.73
N ARG A 42 -2.00 17.70 -12.80
CA ARG A 42 -0.98 16.85 -12.19
C ARG A 42 -1.60 15.84 -11.20
N MET A 43 -2.79 16.10 -10.67
CA MET A 43 -3.50 15.17 -9.80
C MET A 43 -4.15 14.07 -10.63
N THR A 44 -3.37 13.04 -10.92
CA THR A 44 -3.84 11.83 -11.61
C THR A 44 -4.39 10.79 -10.62
N ARG A 45 -5.20 9.86 -11.11
CA ARG A 45 -5.65 8.72 -10.30
C ARG A 45 -4.49 7.91 -9.74
N GLU A 46 -3.43 7.73 -10.51
CA GLU A 46 -2.25 7.00 -10.06
C GLU A 46 -1.56 7.72 -8.89
N LEU A 47 -1.44 9.04 -8.93
CA LEU A 47 -0.87 9.82 -7.82
C LEU A 47 -1.71 9.69 -6.53
N VAL A 48 -3.03 9.57 -6.64
CA VAL A 48 -3.92 9.28 -5.50
C VAL A 48 -3.66 7.86 -4.98
N TRP A 49 -3.57 6.86 -5.86
CA TRP A 49 -3.28 5.47 -5.50
C TRP A 49 -1.90 5.31 -4.85
N GLU A 50 -0.87 5.98 -5.35
CA GLU A 50 0.47 5.98 -4.74
C GLU A 50 0.39 6.39 -3.27
N ARG A 51 -0.31 7.48 -2.97
CA ARG A 51 -0.46 7.93 -1.57
C ARG A 51 -1.32 6.99 -0.73
N ILE A 52 -2.34 6.37 -1.31
CA ILE A 52 -3.15 5.35 -0.61
C ILE A 52 -2.27 4.14 -0.24
N ARG A 53 -1.43 3.64 -1.14
CA ARG A 53 -0.48 2.55 -0.86
C ARG A 53 0.43 2.91 0.31
N LEU A 54 1.04 4.08 0.26
CA LEU A 54 1.90 4.59 1.34
C LEU A 54 1.13 4.75 2.66
N ALA A 55 -0.12 5.20 2.63
CA ALA A 55 -0.96 5.32 3.82
C ALA A 55 -1.29 3.95 4.42
N MET A 56 -1.60 2.96 3.59
CA MET A 56 -1.85 1.58 4.05
C MET A 56 -0.61 0.96 4.67
N ASP A 57 0.58 1.15 4.09
CA ASP A 57 1.86 0.68 4.62
C ASP A 57 2.20 1.33 5.97
N ASN A 58 1.85 2.59 6.14
CA ASN A 58 2.03 3.34 7.39
C ASN A 58 0.90 3.14 8.42
N ASN A 59 -0.07 2.26 8.17
CA ASN A 59 -1.27 2.06 8.99
C ASN A 59 -2.14 3.33 9.15
N ALA A 60 -2.03 4.28 8.22
CA ALA A 60 -2.78 5.53 8.22
C ALA A 60 -4.16 5.35 7.53
N LEU A 61 -5.00 4.48 8.09
CA LEU A 61 -6.28 4.05 7.50
C LEU A 61 -7.27 5.19 7.29
N SER A 62 -7.26 6.19 8.19
CA SER A 62 -8.11 7.38 8.06
C SER A 62 -7.70 8.22 6.85
N LEU A 63 -6.39 8.34 6.60
CA LEU A 63 -5.86 9.01 5.41
C LEU A 63 -6.25 8.25 4.14
N ALA A 64 -6.07 6.93 4.11
CA ALA A 64 -6.48 6.10 2.98
C ALA A 64 -7.99 6.26 2.67
N SER A 65 -8.83 6.28 3.71
CA SER A 65 -10.27 6.53 3.57
C SER A 65 -10.59 7.94 3.04
N TYR A 66 -9.85 8.95 3.49
CA TYR A 66 -10.01 10.31 2.97
C TYR A 66 -9.65 10.38 1.49
N LEU A 67 -8.50 9.84 1.11
CA LEU A 67 -7.99 9.84 -0.25
C LEU A 67 -8.90 9.05 -1.21
N SER A 68 -9.51 7.96 -0.74
CA SER A 68 -10.41 7.15 -1.57
C SER A 68 -11.60 7.93 -2.12
N ARG A 69 -12.00 9.03 -1.47
CA ARG A 69 -13.10 9.92 -1.96
C ARG A 69 -12.73 10.62 -3.27
N MET A 70 -11.44 10.70 -3.60
CA MET A 70 -10.94 11.26 -4.86
C MET A 70 -10.98 10.25 -6.01
N LEU A 71 -11.29 8.97 -5.71
CA LEU A 71 -11.39 7.89 -6.69
C LEU A 71 -12.83 7.66 -7.13
N PRO A 72 -13.05 7.11 -8.34
CA PRO A 72 -14.34 6.60 -8.78
C PRO A 72 -14.89 5.52 -7.83
N ALA A 73 -16.21 5.32 -7.82
CA ALA A 73 -16.87 4.41 -6.88
C ALA A 73 -16.39 2.95 -7.01
N ASP A 74 -16.11 2.51 -8.23
CA ASP A 74 -15.61 1.16 -8.53
C ASP A 74 -14.17 0.94 -8.04
N GLU A 75 -13.36 1.99 -7.96
CA GLU A 75 -12.02 1.93 -7.38
C GLU A 75 -12.06 2.09 -5.85
N ARG A 76 -12.95 2.96 -5.33
CA ARG A 76 -13.10 3.18 -3.90
C ARG A 76 -13.39 1.91 -3.12
N ARG A 77 -14.20 1.00 -3.68
CA ARG A 77 -14.51 -0.30 -3.05
C ARG A 77 -13.26 -1.15 -2.75
N TRP A 78 -12.19 -1.00 -3.54
CA TRP A 78 -10.93 -1.69 -3.29
C TRP A 78 -10.23 -1.16 -2.04
N VAL A 79 -10.24 0.15 -1.84
CA VAL A 79 -9.68 0.78 -0.63
C VAL A 79 -10.47 0.37 0.61
N ASP A 80 -11.81 0.32 0.51
CA ASP A 80 -12.67 -0.15 1.60
C ASP A 80 -12.41 -1.62 1.94
N LEU A 81 -12.23 -2.47 0.93
CA LEU A 81 -11.85 -3.87 1.13
C LEU A 81 -10.46 -3.97 1.78
N TRP A 82 -9.47 -3.21 1.29
CA TRP A 82 -8.13 -3.20 1.85
C TRP A 82 -8.13 -2.84 3.34
N ARG A 83 -8.90 -1.82 3.73
CA ARG A 83 -9.07 -1.41 5.13
C ARG A 83 -9.72 -2.49 5.99
N LYS A 84 -10.71 -3.22 5.47
CA LYS A 84 -11.31 -4.38 6.17
C LYS A 84 -10.29 -5.48 6.39
N VAL A 85 -9.58 -5.84 5.33
CA VAL A 85 -8.52 -6.87 5.36
C VAL A 85 -7.37 -6.46 6.30
N HIS A 86 -7.05 -5.16 6.41
CA HIS A 86 -6.06 -4.69 7.38
C HIS A 86 -6.38 -5.10 8.82
N HIS A 87 -7.65 -5.07 9.20
CA HIS A 87 -8.08 -5.47 10.55
C HIS A 87 -8.25 -6.98 10.69
N ARG A 88 -8.63 -7.66 9.60
CA ARG A 88 -8.94 -9.11 9.58
C ARG A 88 -8.29 -9.77 8.38
N PRO A 89 -6.96 -9.96 8.40
CA PRO A 89 -6.21 -10.39 7.22
C PRO A 89 -6.63 -11.79 6.73
N SER A 90 -7.03 -12.70 7.61
CA SER A 90 -7.48 -14.04 7.24
C SER A 90 -8.77 -14.06 6.40
N GLU A 91 -9.65 -13.04 6.54
CA GLU A 91 -10.87 -12.94 5.74
C GLU A 91 -10.60 -12.74 4.24
N ALA A 92 -9.40 -12.28 3.87
CA ALA A 92 -9.01 -12.12 2.47
C ALA A 92 -8.99 -13.45 1.71
N ARG A 93 -8.78 -14.59 2.39
CA ARG A 93 -8.70 -15.91 1.74
C ARG A 93 -9.97 -16.31 1.02
N ALA A 94 -11.12 -16.01 1.61
CA ALA A 94 -12.43 -16.39 1.08
C ALA A 94 -13.16 -15.26 0.35
N HIS A 95 -12.53 -14.08 0.21
CA HIS A 95 -13.22 -12.94 -0.36
C HIS A 95 -13.29 -13.03 -1.89
N ALA A 96 -14.51 -13.15 -2.44
CA ALA A 96 -14.75 -13.39 -3.87
C ALA A 96 -14.08 -12.37 -4.81
N ALA A 97 -14.02 -11.08 -4.42
CA ALA A 97 -13.37 -10.05 -5.22
C ALA A 97 -11.85 -10.24 -5.35
N LEU A 98 -11.22 -11.00 -4.45
CA LEU A 98 -9.80 -11.30 -4.47
C LEU A 98 -9.49 -12.61 -5.20
N ALA A 99 -10.49 -13.35 -5.67
CA ALA A 99 -10.30 -14.65 -6.32
C ALA A 99 -9.66 -14.55 -7.72
N ALA A 100 -9.91 -13.46 -8.43
CA ALA A 100 -9.31 -13.20 -9.74
C ALA A 100 -7.99 -12.42 -9.59
N ASP A 101 -6.99 -12.79 -10.41
CA ASP A 101 -5.73 -12.05 -10.44
C ASP A 101 -5.92 -10.66 -11.05
N SER A 102 -5.69 -9.65 -10.25
CA SER A 102 -5.72 -8.24 -10.63
C SER A 102 -4.75 -7.44 -9.76
N LEU A 103 -4.31 -6.26 -10.21
CA LEU A 103 -3.39 -5.45 -9.42
C LEU A 103 -3.94 -5.13 -8.02
N PRO A 104 -5.19 -4.65 -7.84
CA PRO A 104 -5.72 -4.41 -6.49
C PRO A 104 -5.81 -5.69 -5.63
N ALA A 105 -6.17 -6.84 -6.24
CA ALA A 105 -6.22 -8.10 -5.50
C ALA A 105 -4.83 -8.50 -4.99
N ARG A 106 -3.80 -8.40 -5.84
CA ARG A 106 -2.41 -8.69 -5.45
C ARG A 106 -1.93 -7.78 -4.31
N GLU A 107 -2.18 -6.47 -4.40
CA GLU A 107 -1.80 -5.52 -3.35
C GLU A 107 -2.47 -5.84 -2.01
N ILE A 108 -3.77 -6.11 -2.02
CA ILE A 108 -4.54 -6.46 -0.82
C ILE A 108 -4.10 -7.79 -0.23
N LEU A 109 -3.84 -8.81 -1.07
CA LEU A 109 -3.38 -10.12 -0.61
C LEU A 109 -1.97 -10.05 -0.01
N ALA A 110 -1.03 -9.35 -0.66
CA ALA A 110 0.31 -9.12 -0.13
C ALA A 110 0.26 -8.40 1.23
N HIS A 111 -0.57 -7.37 1.35
CA HIS A 111 -0.82 -6.69 2.61
C HIS A 111 -1.41 -7.62 3.68
N ALA A 112 -2.39 -8.44 3.32
CA ALA A 112 -3.02 -9.39 4.24
C ALA A 112 -2.00 -10.38 4.81
N VAL A 113 -1.13 -10.95 3.96
CA VAL A 113 -0.06 -11.86 4.38
C VAL A 113 0.89 -11.18 5.36
N THR A 114 1.37 -9.97 5.04
CA THR A 114 2.29 -9.24 5.93
C THR A 114 1.64 -8.84 7.26
N ARG A 115 0.34 -8.60 7.27
CA ARG A 115 -0.43 -8.37 8.50
C ARG A 115 -0.59 -9.63 9.33
N LEU A 116 -0.95 -10.75 8.70
CA LEU A 116 -1.09 -12.06 9.36
C LEU A 116 0.23 -12.50 9.98
N ALA A 117 1.35 -12.30 9.27
CA ALA A 117 2.68 -12.68 9.74
C ALA A 117 3.02 -12.09 11.13
N ARG A 118 2.46 -10.96 11.52
CA ARG A 118 2.71 -10.36 12.84
C ARG A 118 2.18 -11.21 14.00
N SER A 119 1.12 -11.97 13.78
CA SER A 119 0.52 -12.86 14.79
C SER A 119 0.87 -14.32 14.55
N ASP A 120 0.98 -14.74 13.29
CA ASP A 120 1.30 -16.13 12.90
C ASP A 120 2.13 -16.11 11.61
N ALA A 121 3.45 -16.14 11.77
CA ALA A 121 4.37 -16.10 10.65
C ALA A 121 4.41 -17.43 9.89
N GLN A 122 4.12 -18.57 10.55
CA GLN A 122 4.05 -19.87 9.87
C GLN A 122 2.85 -19.92 8.93
N GLU A 123 1.66 -19.55 9.45
CA GLU A 123 0.44 -19.52 8.64
C GLU A 123 0.56 -18.54 7.47
N ALA A 124 1.18 -17.39 7.69
CA ALA A 124 1.43 -16.40 6.65
C ALA A 124 2.39 -16.90 5.57
N HIS A 125 3.45 -17.63 5.95
CA HIS A 125 4.40 -18.23 5.03
C HIS A 125 3.71 -19.25 4.11
N ASP A 126 2.94 -20.16 4.67
CA ASP A 126 2.27 -21.22 3.92
C ASP A 126 1.22 -20.64 2.97
N TRP A 127 0.50 -19.62 3.44
CA TRP A 127 -0.44 -18.91 2.59
C TRP A 127 0.26 -18.13 1.47
N TRP A 128 1.38 -17.48 1.76
CA TRP A 128 2.16 -16.74 0.76
C TRP A 128 2.67 -17.66 -0.34
N ALA A 129 3.17 -18.84 -0.01
CA ALA A 129 3.61 -19.83 -1.00
C ALA A 129 2.48 -20.18 -1.98
N ALA A 130 1.28 -20.50 -1.46
CA ALA A 130 0.11 -20.81 -2.28
C ALA A 130 -0.35 -19.63 -3.17
N LEU A 131 -0.23 -18.40 -2.68
CA LEU A 131 -0.56 -17.20 -3.46
C LEU A 131 0.47 -16.93 -4.56
N ALA A 132 1.76 -17.11 -4.27
CA ALA A 132 2.85 -16.85 -5.22
C ALA A 132 2.77 -17.76 -6.47
N ASP A 133 2.18 -18.95 -6.34
CA ASP A 133 1.94 -19.85 -7.46
C ASP A 133 0.72 -19.46 -8.30
N ARG A 134 -0.24 -18.76 -7.68
CA ARG A 134 -1.54 -18.45 -8.30
C ARG A 134 -1.62 -17.06 -8.90
N TYR A 135 -0.90 -16.09 -8.33
CA TYR A 135 -0.97 -14.66 -8.71
C TYR A 135 0.34 -14.18 -9.30
N ALA A 136 0.27 -13.33 -10.33
CA ALA A 136 1.43 -12.76 -11.01
C ALA A 136 2.05 -11.59 -10.22
N PHE A 137 2.51 -11.85 -8.99
CA PHE A 137 3.27 -10.84 -8.24
C PHE A 137 4.59 -10.54 -8.93
N ASP A 138 4.99 -9.26 -8.95
CA ASP A 138 6.33 -8.89 -9.41
C ASP A 138 7.42 -9.34 -8.41
N ALA A 139 8.67 -9.36 -8.88
CA ALA A 139 9.80 -9.85 -8.09
C ALA A 139 10.05 -9.00 -6.83
N GLY A 140 9.83 -7.69 -6.91
CA GLY A 140 10.01 -6.77 -5.77
C GLY A 140 8.99 -7.05 -4.67
N VAL A 141 7.71 -7.20 -5.02
CA VAL A 141 6.66 -7.56 -4.05
C VAL A 141 6.93 -8.93 -3.44
N ARG A 142 7.35 -9.91 -4.26
CA ARG A 142 7.70 -11.25 -3.75
C ARG A 142 8.81 -11.17 -2.71
N ALA A 143 9.87 -10.45 -2.99
CA ALA A 143 11.00 -10.29 -2.10
C ALA A 143 10.62 -9.53 -0.80
N ASP A 144 9.86 -8.43 -0.89
CA ASP A 144 9.44 -7.66 0.28
C ASP A 144 8.51 -8.45 1.21
N VAL A 145 7.49 -9.12 0.67
CA VAL A 145 6.58 -9.96 1.48
C VAL A 145 7.34 -11.10 2.15
N SER A 146 8.18 -11.83 1.40
CA SER A 146 8.98 -12.94 1.94
C SER A 146 9.91 -12.45 3.06
N ARG A 147 10.56 -11.30 2.88
CA ARG A 147 11.39 -10.68 3.91
C ARG A 147 10.59 -10.34 5.16
N ARG A 148 9.42 -9.70 5.03
CA ARG A 148 8.57 -9.32 6.17
C ARG A 148 8.06 -10.54 6.94
N VAL A 149 7.69 -11.61 6.22
CA VAL A 149 7.26 -12.88 6.84
C VAL A 149 8.43 -13.52 7.60
N ALA A 150 9.63 -13.60 6.98
CA ALA A 150 10.81 -14.18 7.61
C ALA A 150 11.27 -13.39 8.84
N LEU A 151 11.22 -12.06 8.81
CA LEU A 151 11.50 -11.21 9.97
C LEU A 151 10.47 -11.44 11.09
N SER A 152 9.18 -11.56 10.75
CA SER A 152 8.14 -11.87 11.74
C SER A 152 8.37 -13.23 12.39
N ALA A 153 8.81 -14.24 11.61
CA ALA A 153 9.19 -15.55 12.10
C ALA A 153 10.38 -15.48 13.07
N ALA A 154 11.38 -14.63 12.78
CA ALA A 154 12.51 -14.42 13.66
C ALA A 154 12.08 -13.77 15.00
N TYR A 155 11.19 -12.77 14.96
CA TYR A 155 10.61 -12.18 16.17
C TYR A 155 9.80 -13.20 16.99
N GLN A 156 9.10 -14.13 16.33
CA GLN A 156 8.35 -15.22 16.97
C GLN A 156 9.27 -16.41 17.37
N ARG A 157 10.58 -16.31 17.10
CA ARG A 157 11.58 -17.34 17.39
C ARG A 157 11.29 -18.69 16.73
N LEU A 158 10.72 -18.68 15.53
CA LEU A 158 10.50 -19.89 14.77
C LEU A 158 11.85 -20.47 14.28
N PRO A 159 12.09 -21.79 14.44
CA PRO A 159 13.37 -22.42 14.08
C PRO A 159 13.74 -22.21 12.61
N GLN A 160 12.76 -22.17 11.69
CA GLN A 160 12.94 -22.02 10.24
C GLN A 160 13.20 -20.57 9.78
N ALA A 161 13.11 -19.58 10.66
CA ALA A 161 13.25 -18.16 10.28
C ALA A 161 14.56 -17.85 9.54
N HIS A 162 15.69 -18.48 9.96
CA HIS A 162 16.98 -18.29 9.32
C HIS A 162 17.01 -18.86 7.89
N VAL A 163 16.31 -19.96 7.63
CA VAL A 163 16.21 -20.54 6.28
C VAL A 163 15.42 -19.62 5.38
N TRP A 164 14.28 -19.08 5.87
CA TRP A 164 13.47 -18.16 5.09
C TRP A 164 14.18 -16.84 4.80
N LEU A 165 14.94 -16.31 5.77
CA LEU A 165 15.77 -15.11 5.55
C LEU A 165 16.87 -15.35 4.51
N ALA A 166 17.47 -16.55 4.48
CA ALA A 166 18.51 -16.89 3.51
C ALA A 166 17.96 -16.97 2.07
N GLN A 167 16.69 -17.25 1.90
CA GLN A 167 16.01 -17.32 0.60
C GLN A 167 15.62 -15.93 0.03
N VAL A 168 15.63 -14.88 0.85
CA VAL A 168 15.34 -13.52 0.40
C VAL A 168 16.51 -13.00 -0.43
N PRO A 169 16.29 -12.48 -1.65
CA PRO A 169 17.35 -11.90 -2.48
C PRO A 169 18.11 -10.77 -1.76
N ASP A 170 19.42 -10.66 -2.00
CA ASP A 170 20.27 -9.65 -1.36
C ASP A 170 19.81 -8.22 -1.61
N SER A 171 19.23 -7.95 -2.78
CA SER A 171 18.64 -6.66 -3.13
C SER A 171 17.45 -6.24 -2.25
N ALA A 172 16.90 -7.17 -1.47
CA ALA A 172 15.73 -6.96 -0.60
C ALA A 172 16.04 -7.23 0.90
N ARG A 173 17.31 -7.55 1.24
CA ARG A 173 17.78 -7.75 2.63
C ARG A 173 18.20 -6.45 3.35
#